data_9f90db12eae37bbc717c20a2a5346d7b
#
_entry.id   9f90db12eae37bbc717c20a2a5346d7b
#
_cell.length_a   1.000
_cell.length_b   1.000
_cell.length_c   1.000
_cell.angle_alpha   90.00
_cell.angle_beta   90.00
_cell.angle_gamma   90.00
#
_symmetry.space_group_name_H-M   'P 1'
#
loop_
_entity.id
_entity.type
_entity.pdbx_description
1 polymer ?
#
loop_
_entity_poly.entity_id
_entity_poly.type
_entity_poly.pdbx_seq_one_letter_code
_entity_poly.pdbx_strand_id
1 'polypeptide(L)'
;MGSFKRKSTDDTAAEPLPPPKQKQRENDSPLPSANNDEEPVACLHDLSYPEGYVPPPPTPPSSSASAPAKEFPFTLDPFQSESINCLENGESVMVSAHTSAGKTVVALYAIAMSLRNKQRVIYTSPIKALSNQKYREFKQEFSDVELMTGDVTIEPNASCLVMTTEIWRRMQYKGSEITREVAWIIFDEVHYMRDRERGVVWEESIVMAPKKSRFVFLSATVPNAKEFADWVAKIFFENLGLEELKEQLKSMLEYKVLIYKHHRTLVCNYRPTPLQHYIFPSGGDGLYLVVDEKGKFHEDSFQKGLNSLVPASEGDKKKENGKWQKGLAMGRGGEESDIFKMVKMIIQRQYDPVILFSFSKRECEFLAMQMAKLDLNGDDEKVNIETIFWSAMDILSDDDKKLPQVSNILPLLKRGIGVHHSRLLPILKEVIEILFQEGLIKCLFATETFSIGLNMPAKTVVFTNVRKFDGDKFRWLSSGEYIQMSGCAGRRGIDRRGICILMLDDKLKPSTTKMMLKGSADYLNRSFRMILR
;
A
#
# COMPACT_ATOMS: atom_id res chain seq x y z
N MET A 1 -53.19 -52.16 -2.68
CA MET A 1 -52.36 -53.04 -3.53
C MET A 1 -51.95 -52.25 -4.74
N GLY A 2 -50.66 -52.01 -4.94
CA GLY A 2 -50.16 -51.21 -6.06
C GLY A 2 -48.75 -50.75 -5.77
N SER A 3 -47.80 -51.69 -5.93
CA SER A 3 -46.36 -51.49 -5.75
C SER A 3 -45.82 -50.63 -6.90
N PHE A 4 -45.17 -49.46 -6.60
CA PHE A 4 -44.33 -48.77 -7.56
C PHE A 4 -42.86 -48.95 -7.21
N LYS A 5 -42.15 -49.65 -8.08
CA LYS A 5 -40.73 -49.83 -8.10
C LYS A 5 -40.02 -48.50 -8.38
N ARG A 6 -39.08 -48.10 -7.49
CA ARG A 6 -38.10 -47.03 -7.76
C ARG A 6 -37.01 -47.58 -8.67
N LYS A 7 -36.78 -46.93 -9.82
CA LYS A 7 -35.60 -47.08 -10.65
C LYS A 7 -34.48 -46.20 -10.06
N SER A 8 -33.34 -46.83 -9.81
CA SER A 8 -32.06 -46.16 -9.56
C SER A 8 -31.57 -45.53 -10.86
N THR A 9 -31.25 -44.27 -10.84
CA THR A 9 -30.48 -43.60 -11.90
C THR A 9 -29.10 -43.28 -11.38
N ASP A 10 -28.12 -43.62 -12.22
CA ASP A 10 -26.69 -43.60 -12.03
C ASP A 10 -26.12 -42.24 -11.58
N ASP A 11 -25.15 -42.33 -10.66
CA ASP A 11 -24.15 -41.31 -10.37
C ASP A 11 -23.26 -41.10 -11.60
N THR A 12 -23.37 -39.95 -12.25
CA THR A 12 -22.34 -39.41 -13.13
C THR A 12 -21.65 -38.25 -12.41
N ALA A 13 -20.46 -38.54 -11.91
CA ALA A 13 -19.55 -37.53 -11.39
C ALA A 13 -19.23 -36.49 -12.48
N ALA A 14 -19.54 -35.24 -12.21
CA ALA A 14 -19.14 -34.11 -13.04
C ALA A 14 -17.65 -33.85 -12.85
N GLU A 15 -16.88 -33.96 -13.93
CA GLU A 15 -15.48 -33.52 -13.99
C GLU A 15 -15.38 -32.00 -13.78
N PRO A 16 -14.34 -31.50 -13.09
CA PRO A 16 -14.12 -30.07 -12.91
C PRO A 16 -13.75 -29.44 -14.27
N LEU A 17 -14.42 -28.32 -14.58
CA LEU A 17 -14.14 -27.50 -15.75
C LEU A 17 -12.69 -26.97 -15.71
N PRO A 18 -11.97 -27.01 -16.85
CA PRO A 18 -10.63 -26.45 -16.94
C PRO A 18 -10.67 -24.91 -16.84
N PRO A 19 -9.60 -24.28 -16.33
CA PRO A 19 -9.53 -22.82 -16.20
C PRO A 19 -9.62 -22.15 -17.59
N PRO A 20 -10.18 -20.93 -17.67
CA PRO A 20 -10.37 -20.23 -18.94
C PRO A 20 -9.03 -19.94 -19.61
N LYS A 21 -8.88 -20.40 -20.85
CA LYS A 21 -7.73 -20.13 -21.71
C LYS A 21 -7.66 -18.63 -21.99
N GLN A 22 -6.58 -18.00 -21.54
CA GLN A 22 -6.18 -16.66 -21.98
C GLN A 22 -6.03 -16.68 -23.52
N LYS A 23 -6.79 -15.84 -24.22
CA LYS A 23 -6.61 -15.59 -25.65
C LYS A 23 -5.24 -14.91 -25.84
N GLN A 24 -4.27 -15.65 -26.32
CA GLN A 24 -3.05 -15.09 -26.88
C GLN A 24 -3.42 -14.23 -28.11
N ARG A 25 -3.17 -12.93 -28.03
CA ARG A 25 -3.15 -12.07 -29.20
C ARG A 25 -1.77 -12.20 -29.86
N GLU A 26 -1.75 -12.90 -30.99
CA GLU A 26 -0.61 -12.89 -31.91
C GLU A 26 -0.44 -11.48 -32.46
N ASN A 27 0.65 -10.84 -32.11
CA ASN A 27 1.48 -9.91 -32.87
C ASN A 27 2.46 -9.22 -31.90
N ASP A 28 3.52 -9.93 -31.56
CA ASP A 28 4.72 -9.31 -30.99
C ASP A 28 5.95 -9.87 -31.69
N SER A 29 6.64 -9.00 -32.38
CA SER A 29 7.99 -9.23 -32.89
C SER A 29 8.92 -9.59 -31.74
N PRO A 30 9.94 -10.45 -31.93
CA PRO A 30 10.79 -10.89 -30.83
C PRO A 30 11.51 -9.68 -30.19
N LEU A 31 11.47 -9.66 -28.87
CA LEU A 31 12.21 -8.72 -28.03
C LEU A 31 13.69 -8.72 -28.41
N PRO A 32 14.33 -7.56 -28.60
CA PRO A 32 15.78 -7.49 -28.65
C PRO A 32 16.35 -8.00 -27.34
N SER A 33 17.29 -8.94 -27.42
CA SER A 33 18.09 -9.40 -26.30
C SER A 33 18.63 -8.21 -25.52
N ALA A 34 18.33 -8.17 -24.22
CA ALA A 34 18.85 -7.16 -23.31
C ALA A 34 20.38 -7.20 -23.33
N ASN A 35 21.01 -6.14 -23.77
CA ASN A 35 22.41 -5.88 -23.48
C ASN A 35 22.53 -5.64 -21.98
N ASN A 36 23.28 -6.52 -21.31
CA ASN A 36 23.61 -6.46 -19.89
C ASN A 36 24.64 -5.36 -19.61
N ASP A 37 24.21 -4.10 -19.65
CA ASP A 37 24.95 -2.98 -19.09
C ASP A 37 24.03 -2.17 -18.14
N GLU A 38 23.26 -2.90 -17.30
CA GLU A 38 22.59 -2.29 -16.16
C GLU A 38 23.60 -2.20 -15.03
N GLU A 39 23.96 -0.95 -14.64
CA GLU A 39 24.67 -0.70 -13.37
C GLU A 39 23.95 -1.44 -12.23
N PRO A 40 24.68 -2.12 -11.34
CA PRO A 40 24.06 -2.89 -10.26
C PRO A 40 23.20 -1.96 -9.41
N VAL A 41 21.94 -2.30 -9.24
CA VAL A 41 20.98 -1.57 -8.41
C VAL A 41 21.56 -1.41 -7.01
N ALA A 42 22.03 -0.21 -6.68
CA ALA A 42 22.63 0.09 -5.39
C ALA A 42 21.57 0.04 -4.28
N CYS A 43 21.59 -1.00 -3.49
CA CYS A 43 20.91 -1.06 -2.20
C CYS A 43 21.84 -0.46 -1.15
N LEU A 44 21.44 0.67 -0.55
CA LEU A 44 22.18 1.23 0.58
C LEU A 44 21.88 0.40 1.82
N HIS A 45 22.94 -0.08 2.45
CA HIS A 45 22.88 -0.92 3.64
C HIS A 45 23.66 -0.26 4.78
N ASP A 46 22.94 0.21 5.79
CA ASP A 46 23.48 0.86 6.97
C ASP A 46 23.26 0.02 8.22
N LEU A 47 24.22 0.08 9.13
CA LEU A 47 24.19 -0.57 10.44
C LEU A 47 23.99 0.49 11.53
N SER A 48 23.02 0.25 12.41
CA SER A 48 22.76 1.10 13.57
C SER A 48 23.09 0.33 14.84
N TYR A 49 24.03 0.86 15.61
CA TYR A 49 24.47 0.29 16.88
C TYR A 49 24.13 1.23 18.04
N PRO A 50 23.87 0.68 19.24
CA PRO A 50 23.80 1.49 20.44
C PRO A 50 25.14 2.24 20.68
N GLU A 51 25.06 3.42 21.27
CA GLU A 51 26.24 4.22 21.60
C GLU A 51 27.16 3.46 22.56
N GLY A 52 28.45 3.34 22.20
CA GLY A 52 29.43 2.57 22.99
C GLY A 52 29.49 1.06 22.72
N TYR A 53 28.67 0.54 21.81
CA TYR A 53 28.73 -0.86 21.42
C TYR A 53 29.84 -1.11 20.40
N VAL A 54 30.72 -2.07 20.68
CA VAL A 54 31.73 -2.54 19.73
C VAL A 54 31.25 -3.85 19.11
N PRO A 55 30.96 -3.88 17.80
CA PRO A 55 30.51 -5.11 17.14
C PRO A 55 31.62 -6.18 17.21
N PRO A 56 31.26 -7.45 17.47
CA PRO A 56 32.22 -8.53 17.36
C PRO A 56 32.67 -8.68 15.89
N PRO A 57 33.89 -9.20 15.65
CA PRO A 57 34.35 -9.44 14.30
C PRO A 57 33.37 -10.33 13.54
N PRO A 58 33.18 -10.09 12.23
CA PRO A 58 32.24 -10.85 11.43
C PRO A 58 32.57 -12.35 11.52
N THR A 59 31.66 -13.12 12.06
CA THR A 59 31.75 -14.58 12.04
C THR A 59 31.61 -15.04 10.59
N PRO A 60 32.48 -15.93 10.09
CA PRO A 60 32.30 -16.51 8.77
C PRO A 60 30.92 -17.20 8.73
N PRO A 61 30.23 -17.18 7.59
CA PRO A 61 28.92 -17.78 7.47
C PRO A 61 28.99 -19.22 7.97
N SER A 62 28.20 -19.52 9.00
CA SER A 62 28.13 -20.87 9.55
C SER A 62 27.65 -21.81 8.45
N SER A 63 28.47 -22.79 8.10
CA SER A 63 28.21 -23.79 7.05
C SER A 63 27.08 -24.77 7.37
N SER A 64 26.26 -24.52 8.36
CA SER A 64 25.00 -25.23 8.59
C SER A 64 23.88 -24.53 7.82
N ALA A 65 23.84 -24.71 6.51
CA ALA A 65 22.72 -24.29 5.69
C ALA A 65 21.47 -25.11 6.08
N SER A 66 20.75 -24.67 7.08
CA SER A 66 19.36 -25.11 7.25
C SER A 66 18.59 -24.69 5.99
N ALA A 67 17.69 -25.56 5.52
CA ALA A 67 16.85 -25.22 4.38
C ALA A 67 16.14 -23.87 4.62
N PRO A 68 16.01 -23.01 3.59
CA PRO A 68 15.34 -21.72 3.73
C PRO A 68 13.93 -21.89 4.31
N ALA A 69 13.51 -20.96 5.15
CA ALA A 69 12.18 -21.04 5.78
C ALA A 69 11.03 -20.95 4.75
N LYS A 70 11.28 -20.27 3.63
CA LYS A 70 10.36 -20.15 2.50
C LYS A 70 11.14 -19.93 1.21
N GLU A 71 10.72 -20.62 0.16
CA GLU A 71 11.19 -20.39 -1.21
C GLU A 71 10.17 -19.53 -1.97
N PHE A 72 10.67 -18.71 -2.89
CA PHE A 72 9.83 -17.86 -3.73
C PHE A 72 9.98 -18.26 -5.20
N PRO A 73 8.89 -18.27 -6.00
CA PRO A 73 8.91 -18.69 -7.39
C PRO A 73 9.53 -17.66 -8.35
N PHE A 74 10.24 -16.66 -7.82
CA PHE A 74 10.87 -15.58 -8.57
C PHE A 74 12.22 -15.22 -7.96
N THR A 75 13.06 -14.52 -8.73
CA THR A 75 14.34 -13.99 -8.25
C THR A 75 14.11 -12.85 -7.27
N LEU A 76 14.70 -12.96 -6.09
CA LEU A 76 14.63 -11.92 -5.08
C LEU A 76 15.45 -10.68 -5.48
N ASP A 77 14.92 -9.51 -5.20
CA ASP A 77 15.68 -8.26 -5.34
C ASP A 77 16.82 -8.21 -4.29
N PRO A 78 17.90 -7.44 -4.53
CA PRO A 78 19.03 -7.37 -3.62
C PRO A 78 18.65 -7.03 -2.17
N PHE A 79 17.72 -6.07 -1.96
CA PHE A 79 17.26 -5.71 -0.62
C PHE A 79 16.45 -6.82 0.06
N GLN A 80 15.69 -7.62 -0.71
CA GLN A 80 14.93 -8.74 -0.18
C GLN A 80 15.87 -9.85 0.29
N SER A 81 16.85 -10.21 -0.54
CA SER A 81 17.86 -11.22 -0.22
C SER A 81 18.66 -10.82 1.02
N GLU A 82 19.10 -9.57 1.10
CA GLU A 82 19.87 -9.08 2.25
C GLU A 82 19.01 -9.00 3.52
N SER A 83 17.73 -8.59 3.40
CA SER A 83 16.79 -8.62 4.53
C SER A 83 16.62 -10.04 5.07
N ILE A 84 16.48 -11.02 4.19
CA ILE A 84 16.33 -12.43 4.56
C ILE A 84 17.59 -12.94 5.28
N ASN A 85 18.77 -12.60 4.78
CA ASN A 85 20.04 -12.95 5.45
C ASN A 85 20.10 -12.37 6.87
N CYS A 86 19.69 -11.12 7.05
CA CYS A 86 19.61 -10.48 8.37
C CYS A 86 18.64 -11.21 9.31
N LEU A 87 17.46 -11.60 8.80
CA LEU A 87 16.46 -12.33 9.58
C LEU A 87 16.98 -13.70 10.03
N GLU A 88 17.63 -14.47 9.15
CA GLU A 88 18.23 -15.77 9.50
C GLU A 88 19.36 -15.60 10.54
N ASN A 89 20.10 -14.50 10.50
CA ASN A 89 21.07 -14.16 11.53
C ASN A 89 20.41 -13.68 12.84
N GLY A 90 19.08 -13.57 12.90
CA GLY A 90 18.35 -13.08 14.06
C GLY A 90 18.48 -11.57 14.27
N GLU A 91 18.73 -10.80 13.26
CA GLU A 91 18.87 -9.34 13.31
C GLU A 91 17.55 -8.64 13.02
N SER A 92 17.29 -7.51 13.69
CA SER A 92 16.15 -6.66 13.35
C SER A 92 16.45 -5.86 12.08
N VAL A 93 15.45 -5.67 11.22
CA VAL A 93 15.63 -4.99 9.94
C VAL A 93 14.65 -3.84 9.76
N MET A 94 15.12 -2.74 9.19
CA MET A 94 14.32 -1.62 8.67
C MET A 94 14.42 -1.59 7.15
N VAL A 95 13.32 -1.82 6.47
CA VAL A 95 13.23 -1.77 5.00
C VAL A 95 12.51 -0.51 4.58
N SER A 96 13.24 0.41 3.97
CA SER A 96 12.69 1.62 3.35
C SER A 96 12.77 1.47 1.83
N ALA A 97 11.63 1.22 1.20
CA ALA A 97 11.55 0.98 -0.23
C ALA A 97 10.24 1.51 -0.80
N HIS A 98 10.22 1.82 -2.09
CA HIS A 98 9.01 2.32 -2.77
C HIS A 98 7.81 1.41 -2.56
N THR A 99 6.62 2.00 -2.63
CA THR A 99 5.35 1.25 -2.72
C THR A 99 5.44 0.33 -3.96
N SER A 100 4.92 -0.87 -3.87
CA SER A 100 5.04 -1.93 -4.91
C SER A 100 6.46 -2.49 -5.18
N ALA A 101 7.49 -2.14 -4.39
CA ALA A 101 8.79 -2.78 -4.49
C ALA A 101 8.83 -4.25 -4.01
N GLY A 102 7.77 -4.73 -3.36
CA GLY A 102 7.70 -6.10 -2.85
C GLY A 102 8.21 -6.28 -1.42
N LYS A 103 8.06 -5.26 -0.56
CA LYS A 103 8.40 -5.33 0.88
C LYS A 103 7.72 -6.49 1.62
N THR A 104 6.52 -6.89 1.18
CA THR A 104 5.75 -8.00 1.76
C THR A 104 6.52 -9.34 1.74
N VAL A 105 7.44 -9.54 0.81
CA VAL A 105 8.32 -10.72 0.75
C VAL A 105 9.11 -10.89 2.06
N VAL A 106 9.63 -9.80 2.59
CA VAL A 106 10.39 -9.81 3.85
C VAL A 106 9.49 -10.19 5.03
N ALA A 107 8.25 -9.67 5.07
CA ALA A 107 7.26 -10.05 6.09
C ALA A 107 6.88 -11.53 5.99
N LEU A 108 6.60 -12.04 4.78
CA LEU A 108 6.29 -13.45 4.54
C LEU A 108 7.42 -14.36 5.00
N TYR A 109 8.67 -13.98 4.72
CA TYR A 109 9.82 -14.75 5.17
C TYR A 109 9.96 -14.76 6.70
N ALA A 110 9.79 -13.60 7.35
CA ALA A 110 9.84 -13.48 8.80
C ALA A 110 8.75 -14.33 9.49
N ILE A 111 7.53 -14.37 8.91
CA ILE A 111 6.44 -15.23 9.39
C ILE A 111 6.82 -16.71 9.22
N ALA A 112 7.24 -17.12 8.02
CA ALA A 112 7.63 -18.50 7.74
C ALA A 112 8.75 -18.98 8.68
N MET A 113 9.77 -18.15 8.89
CA MET A 113 10.89 -18.43 9.79
C MET A 113 10.41 -18.57 11.25
N SER A 114 9.52 -17.68 11.70
CA SER A 114 8.95 -17.75 13.06
C SER A 114 8.16 -19.04 13.27
N LEU A 115 7.31 -19.40 12.29
CA LEU A 115 6.53 -20.65 12.35
C LEU A 115 7.43 -21.89 12.34
N ARG A 116 8.46 -21.93 11.46
CA ARG A 116 9.48 -22.97 11.44
C ARG A 116 10.14 -23.16 12.81
N ASN A 117 10.45 -22.05 13.46
CA ASN A 117 11.12 -22.03 14.76
C ASN A 117 10.15 -22.17 15.96
N LYS A 118 8.86 -22.39 15.72
CA LYS A 118 7.79 -22.43 16.74
C LYS A 118 7.78 -21.18 17.63
N GLN A 119 7.98 -20.03 17.04
CA GLN A 119 8.01 -18.73 17.70
C GLN A 119 6.73 -17.95 17.37
N ARG A 120 6.29 -17.11 18.30
CA ARG A 120 5.16 -16.21 18.07
C ARG A 120 5.60 -14.95 17.35
N VAL A 121 4.84 -14.58 16.31
CA VAL A 121 5.05 -13.38 15.52
C VAL A 121 3.78 -12.52 15.49
N ILE A 122 3.95 -11.22 15.63
CA ILE A 122 2.88 -10.22 15.49
C ILE A 122 3.10 -9.43 14.21
N TYR A 123 2.06 -9.33 13.39
CA TYR A 123 2.04 -8.42 12.24
C TYR A 123 1.09 -7.27 12.53
N THR A 124 1.61 -6.03 12.51
CA THR A 124 0.80 -4.84 12.76
C THR A 124 0.72 -3.95 11.52
N SER A 125 -0.44 -3.34 11.32
CA SER A 125 -0.68 -2.38 10.25
C SER A 125 -1.45 -1.15 10.74
N PRO A 126 -1.42 -0.02 9.99
CA PRO A 126 -2.05 1.23 10.44
C PRO A 126 -3.57 1.22 10.44
N ILE A 127 -4.22 0.37 9.65
CA ILE A 127 -5.68 0.38 9.48
C ILE A 127 -6.26 -1.02 9.36
N LYS A 128 -7.52 -1.18 9.83
CA LYS A 128 -8.25 -2.46 9.80
C LYS A 128 -8.32 -3.08 8.39
N ALA A 129 -8.54 -2.28 7.35
CA ALA A 129 -8.66 -2.78 5.97
C ALA A 129 -7.37 -3.49 5.52
N LEU A 130 -6.20 -2.90 5.82
CA LEU A 130 -4.91 -3.51 5.51
C LEU A 130 -4.67 -4.77 6.34
N SER A 131 -5.03 -4.76 7.64
CA SER A 131 -4.94 -5.97 8.48
C SER A 131 -5.79 -7.11 7.90
N ASN A 132 -7.03 -6.83 7.48
CA ASN A 132 -7.93 -7.81 6.87
C ASN A 132 -7.37 -8.35 5.55
N GLN A 133 -6.85 -7.48 4.70
CA GLN A 133 -6.21 -7.88 3.44
C GLN A 133 -5.01 -8.79 3.70
N LYS A 134 -4.10 -8.38 4.59
CA LYS A 134 -2.90 -9.16 4.93
C LYS A 134 -3.23 -10.48 5.61
N TYR A 135 -4.24 -10.51 6.46
CA TYR A 135 -4.73 -11.75 7.02
C TYR A 135 -5.17 -12.74 5.94
N ARG A 136 -5.97 -12.30 4.94
CA ARG A 136 -6.39 -13.15 3.82
C ARG A 136 -5.19 -13.66 3.01
N GLU A 137 -4.24 -12.79 2.69
CA GLU A 137 -3.01 -13.15 1.98
C GLU A 137 -2.21 -14.20 2.79
N PHE A 138 -1.99 -13.96 4.07
CA PHE A 138 -1.20 -14.87 4.92
C PHE A 138 -1.92 -16.18 5.21
N LYS A 139 -3.25 -16.18 5.35
CA LYS A 139 -4.05 -17.38 5.57
C LYS A 139 -4.02 -18.34 4.38
N GLN A 140 -3.82 -17.83 3.15
CA GLN A 140 -3.60 -18.66 1.96
C GLN A 140 -2.23 -19.35 1.97
N GLU A 141 -1.24 -18.74 2.61
CA GLU A 141 0.14 -19.23 2.64
C GLU A 141 0.45 -20.08 3.89
N PHE A 142 -0.20 -19.78 5.00
CA PHE A 142 0.08 -20.39 6.30
C PHE A 142 -1.21 -20.80 7.02
N SER A 143 -1.21 -21.96 7.64
CA SER A 143 -2.37 -22.49 8.39
C SER A 143 -2.56 -21.82 9.75
N ASP A 144 -1.46 -21.43 10.43
CA ASP A 144 -1.46 -20.93 11.81
C ASP A 144 -1.35 -19.40 11.86
N VAL A 145 -2.34 -18.73 11.25
CA VAL A 145 -2.46 -17.27 11.19
C VAL A 145 -3.87 -16.87 11.57
N GLU A 146 -4.01 -15.91 12.49
CA GLU A 146 -5.31 -15.38 12.91
C GLU A 146 -5.36 -13.86 12.95
N LEU A 147 -6.57 -13.31 12.76
CA LEU A 147 -6.85 -11.88 12.77
C LEU A 147 -7.41 -11.48 14.14
N MET A 148 -6.77 -10.49 14.75
CA MET A 148 -7.26 -9.88 15.98
C MET A 148 -7.80 -8.48 15.68
N THR A 149 -9.11 -8.27 15.88
CA THR A 149 -9.74 -6.96 15.77
C THR A 149 -10.24 -6.49 17.15
N GLY A 150 -10.57 -5.19 17.28
CA GLY A 150 -11.07 -4.65 18.54
C GLY A 150 -12.39 -5.26 19.01
N ASP A 151 -13.15 -5.83 18.08
CA ASP A 151 -14.52 -6.35 18.31
C ASP A 151 -14.58 -7.87 18.25
N VAL A 152 -13.60 -8.54 17.64
CA VAL A 152 -13.57 -9.99 17.45
C VAL A 152 -12.14 -10.50 17.68
N THR A 153 -12.00 -11.42 18.62
CA THR A 153 -10.79 -12.23 18.80
C THR A 153 -11.14 -13.66 18.41
N ILE A 154 -10.70 -14.10 17.26
CA ILE A 154 -10.81 -15.48 16.82
C ILE A 154 -9.45 -16.11 17.17
N GLU A 155 -9.45 -17.14 18.00
CA GLU A 155 -8.28 -17.91 18.45
C GLU A 155 -7.01 -17.09 18.77
N PRO A 156 -6.87 -16.56 20.00
CA PRO A 156 -5.68 -15.80 20.41
C PRO A 156 -4.41 -16.66 20.48
N ASN A 157 -4.51 -17.96 20.28
CA ASN A 157 -3.42 -18.92 20.44
C ASN A 157 -2.59 -19.14 19.17
N ALA A 158 -3.00 -18.60 18.01
CA ALA A 158 -2.24 -18.73 16.77
C ALA A 158 -0.81 -18.16 16.91
N SER A 159 0.14 -18.80 16.26
CA SER A 159 1.54 -18.38 16.30
C SER A 159 1.77 -17.06 15.54
N CYS A 160 1.00 -16.79 14.49
CA CYS A 160 1.01 -15.51 13.80
C CYS A 160 -0.31 -14.76 14.03
N LEU A 161 -0.24 -13.58 14.64
CA LEU A 161 -1.40 -12.72 14.88
C LEU A 161 -1.29 -11.44 14.04
N VAL A 162 -2.31 -11.20 13.21
CA VAL A 162 -2.45 -10.00 12.39
C VAL A 162 -3.39 -9.02 13.08
N MET A 163 -2.98 -7.76 13.25
CA MET A 163 -3.77 -6.75 13.95
C MET A 163 -3.41 -5.33 13.55
N THR A 164 -4.19 -4.35 14.02
CA THR A 164 -3.74 -2.94 13.93
C THR A 164 -2.77 -2.58 15.05
N THR A 165 -1.92 -1.58 14.82
CA THR A 165 -0.94 -1.13 15.82
C THR A 165 -1.60 -0.64 17.11
N GLU A 166 -2.82 -0.08 17.05
CA GLU A 166 -3.59 0.32 18.24
C GLU A 166 -3.99 -0.89 19.09
N ILE A 167 -4.31 -2.02 18.47
CA ILE A 167 -4.66 -3.25 19.21
C ILE A 167 -3.41 -3.79 19.89
N TRP A 168 -2.28 -3.85 19.17
CA TRP A 168 -1.01 -4.27 19.73
C TRP A 168 -0.63 -3.41 20.96
N ARG A 169 -0.67 -2.08 20.84
CA ARG A 169 -0.45 -1.15 21.94
C ARG A 169 -1.37 -1.46 23.15
N ARG A 170 -2.67 -1.65 22.89
CA ARG A 170 -3.64 -1.97 23.94
C ARG A 170 -3.31 -3.28 24.68
N MET A 171 -2.83 -4.29 23.96
CA MET A 171 -2.40 -5.56 24.55
C MET A 171 -1.18 -5.37 25.45
N GLN A 172 -0.22 -4.55 25.04
CA GLN A 172 0.95 -4.21 25.84
C GLN A 172 0.55 -3.49 27.14
N TYR A 173 -0.31 -2.50 27.08
CA TYR A 173 -0.83 -1.80 28.27
C TYR A 173 -1.60 -2.72 29.21
N LYS A 174 -2.32 -3.70 28.70
CA LYS A 174 -3.02 -4.70 29.51
C LYS A 174 -2.12 -5.77 30.12
N GLY A 175 -0.84 -5.82 29.72
CA GLY A 175 0.09 -6.84 30.18
C GLY A 175 -0.31 -8.27 29.78
N SER A 176 -0.90 -8.42 28.58
CA SER A 176 -1.34 -9.72 28.07
C SER A 176 -0.19 -10.74 28.08
N GLU A 177 -0.45 -11.97 28.51
CA GLU A 177 0.53 -13.07 28.49
C GLU A 177 1.12 -13.29 27.09
N ILE A 178 0.28 -13.16 26.07
CA ILE A 178 0.69 -13.25 24.66
C ILE A 178 1.87 -12.33 24.38
N THR A 179 1.88 -11.11 24.95
CA THR A 179 2.95 -10.14 24.67
C THR A 179 4.33 -10.63 25.12
N ARG A 180 4.39 -11.47 26.16
CA ARG A 180 5.66 -11.99 26.72
C ARG A 180 6.32 -13.05 25.84
N GLU A 181 5.52 -13.73 25.00
CA GLU A 181 5.96 -14.84 24.15
C GLU A 181 6.37 -14.39 22.75
N VAL A 182 6.18 -13.09 22.42
CA VAL A 182 6.44 -12.58 21.08
C VAL A 182 7.93 -12.50 20.80
N ALA A 183 8.37 -13.26 19.81
CA ALA A 183 9.76 -13.25 19.34
C ALA A 183 10.00 -12.20 18.24
N TRP A 184 9.02 -12.00 17.37
CA TRP A 184 9.11 -11.08 16.24
C TRP A 184 7.90 -10.16 16.16
N ILE A 185 8.15 -8.88 15.86
CA ILE A 185 7.11 -7.89 15.64
C ILE A 185 7.36 -7.23 14.29
N ILE A 186 6.39 -7.36 13.39
CA ILE A 186 6.42 -6.75 12.06
C ILE A 186 5.55 -5.51 12.11
N PHE A 187 6.17 -4.34 11.96
CA PHE A 187 5.48 -3.07 11.81
C PHE A 187 5.41 -2.70 10.34
N ASP A 188 4.24 -2.85 9.74
CA ASP A 188 4.03 -2.43 8.37
C ASP A 188 3.61 -0.96 8.28
N GLU A 189 4.03 -0.32 7.20
CA GLU A 189 3.76 1.09 6.91
C GLU A 189 4.19 2.04 8.05
N VAL A 190 5.42 1.86 8.57
CA VAL A 190 5.97 2.62 9.72
C VAL A 190 5.96 4.14 9.47
N HIS A 191 6.00 4.59 8.23
CA HIS A 191 5.92 6.02 7.91
C HIS A 191 4.64 6.72 8.42
N TYR A 192 3.64 5.95 8.87
CA TYR A 192 2.47 6.47 9.61
C TYR A 192 2.80 7.11 10.95
N MET A 193 3.98 6.89 11.49
CA MET A 193 4.48 7.64 12.66
C MET A 193 4.49 9.16 12.44
N ARG A 194 4.39 9.62 11.18
CA ARG A 194 4.26 11.05 10.84
C ARG A 194 2.90 11.65 11.17
N ASP A 195 1.87 10.82 11.33
CA ASP A 195 0.54 11.28 11.65
C ASP A 195 0.52 11.95 13.04
N ARG A 196 -0.01 13.18 13.09
CA ARG A 196 0.02 14.01 14.31
C ARG A 196 -0.79 13.43 15.47
N GLU A 197 -1.89 12.77 15.15
CA GLU A 197 -2.81 12.22 16.14
C GLU A 197 -2.45 10.79 16.50
N ARG A 198 -2.04 10.00 15.51
CA ARG A 198 -1.86 8.56 15.64
C ARG A 198 -0.41 8.12 15.75
N GLY A 199 0.57 8.96 15.37
CA GLY A 199 1.99 8.61 15.36
C GLY A 199 2.52 8.11 16.70
N VAL A 200 2.04 8.68 17.81
CA VAL A 200 2.37 8.26 19.18
C VAL A 200 2.06 6.78 19.46
N VAL A 201 1.09 6.20 18.74
CA VAL A 201 0.73 4.77 18.89
C VAL A 201 1.90 3.87 18.51
N TRP A 202 2.62 4.21 17.42
CA TRP A 202 3.81 3.46 16.98
C TRP A 202 4.96 3.64 17.96
N GLU A 203 5.23 4.89 18.39
CA GLU A 203 6.30 5.18 19.36
C GLU A 203 6.11 4.39 20.64
N GLU A 204 4.93 4.46 21.25
CA GLU A 204 4.62 3.68 22.46
C GLU A 204 4.69 2.18 22.24
N SER A 205 4.17 1.68 21.09
CA SER A 205 4.20 0.25 20.77
C SER A 205 5.62 -0.30 20.60
N ILE A 206 6.54 0.52 20.12
CA ILE A 206 7.96 0.16 20.00
C ILE A 206 8.63 0.19 21.37
N VAL A 207 8.45 1.28 22.13
CA VAL A 207 9.08 1.46 23.45
C VAL A 207 8.63 0.38 24.45
N MET A 208 7.36 -0.01 24.42
CA MET A 208 6.78 -1.03 25.32
C MET A 208 6.96 -2.46 24.80
N ALA A 209 7.59 -2.67 23.67
CA ALA A 209 7.79 -4.01 23.14
C ALA A 209 8.65 -4.86 24.08
N PRO A 210 8.42 -6.18 24.16
CA PRO A 210 9.22 -7.06 25.00
C PRO A 210 10.70 -6.97 24.65
N LYS A 211 11.57 -6.89 25.66
CA LYS A 211 13.01 -6.70 25.47
C LYS A 211 13.71 -7.75 24.59
N LYS A 212 13.13 -8.95 24.52
CA LYS A 212 13.65 -10.08 23.72
C LYS A 212 13.14 -10.09 22.29
N SER A 213 12.13 -9.29 21.97
CA SER A 213 11.55 -9.25 20.62
C SER A 213 12.48 -8.59 19.63
N ARG A 214 12.42 -9.08 18.40
CA ARG A 214 13.10 -8.53 17.22
C ARG A 214 12.08 -7.88 16.31
N PHE A 215 12.55 -7.01 15.42
CA PHE A 215 11.67 -6.16 14.65
C PHE A 215 11.91 -6.31 13.15
N VAL A 216 10.81 -6.24 12.42
CA VAL A 216 10.80 -5.99 10.98
C VAL A 216 9.98 -4.72 10.76
N PHE A 217 10.64 -3.65 10.38
CA PHE A 217 9.99 -2.39 10.04
C PHE A 217 9.91 -2.27 8.52
N LEU A 218 8.70 -2.16 7.99
CA LEU A 218 8.46 -1.96 6.57
C LEU A 218 7.91 -0.55 6.34
N SER A 219 8.50 0.19 5.44
CA SER A 219 8.14 1.57 5.17
C SER A 219 8.18 1.89 3.69
N ALA A 220 7.33 2.85 3.27
CA ALA A 220 7.62 3.60 2.05
C ALA A 220 8.96 4.34 2.20
N THR A 221 9.49 4.89 1.11
CA THR A 221 10.74 5.64 1.14
C THR A 221 10.69 6.78 2.16
N VAL A 222 11.63 6.76 3.10
CA VAL A 222 11.80 7.80 4.12
C VAL A 222 13.26 8.28 4.15
N PRO A 223 13.53 9.59 4.16
CA PRO A 223 14.89 10.12 4.07
C PRO A 223 15.74 9.81 5.32
N ASN A 224 15.11 9.69 6.48
CA ASN A 224 15.77 9.50 7.77
C ASN A 224 15.58 8.09 8.36
N ALA A 225 15.57 7.06 7.51
CA ALA A 225 15.42 5.67 7.95
C ALA A 225 16.53 5.27 8.95
N LYS A 226 17.76 5.75 8.75
CA LYS A 226 18.87 5.51 9.66
C LYS A 226 18.65 6.15 11.04
N GLU A 227 18.23 7.42 11.11
CA GLU A 227 17.92 8.09 12.38
C GLU A 227 16.84 7.33 13.17
N PHE A 228 15.84 6.77 12.46
CA PHE A 228 14.84 5.93 13.09
C PHE A 228 15.44 4.65 13.66
N ALA A 229 16.28 3.96 12.90
CA ALA A 229 16.95 2.74 13.36
C ALA A 229 17.89 3.01 14.55
N ASP A 230 18.63 4.12 14.53
CA ASP A 230 19.49 4.57 15.64
C ASP A 230 18.65 4.84 16.90
N TRP A 231 17.50 5.49 16.76
CA TRP A 231 16.56 5.73 17.85
C TRP A 231 16.04 4.42 18.45
N VAL A 232 15.63 3.46 17.63
CA VAL A 232 15.16 2.15 18.11
C VAL A 232 16.30 1.41 18.83
N ALA A 233 17.50 1.39 18.26
CA ALA A 233 18.67 0.77 18.88
C ALA A 233 18.97 1.35 20.27
N LYS A 234 18.86 2.68 20.40
CA LYS A 234 19.08 3.39 21.68
C LYS A 234 18.05 3.01 22.74
N ILE A 235 16.76 2.99 22.41
CA ILE A 235 15.68 2.60 23.36
C ILE A 235 15.94 1.22 23.94
N PHE A 236 16.33 0.25 23.12
CA PHE A 236 16.52 -1.12 23.57
C PHE A 236 17.81 -1.31 24.37
N PHE A 237 18.81 -0.44 24.19
CA PHE A 237 20.04 -0.45 24.95
C PHE A 237 19.88 0.22 26.33
N GLU A 238 19.24 1.39 26.41
CA GLU A 238 19.05 2.11 27.68
C GLU A 238 18.11 1.39 28.66
N ASN A 239 17.19 0.58 28.14
CA ASN A 239 16.26 -0.23 28.94
C ASN A 239 16.89 -1.51 29.50
N LEU A 240 18.13 -1.84 29.15
CA LEU A 240 18.90 -2.89 29.83
C LEU A 240 19.52 -2.28 31.09
N GLY A 241 18.92 -2.51 32.24
CA GLY A 241 19.48 -2.06 33.52
C GLY A 241 20.91 -2.55 33.70
N LEU A 242 21.76 -1.73 34.33
CA LEU A 242 23.18 -2.02 34.59
C LEU A 242 23.42 -3.41 35.23
N GLU A 243 22.47 -3.90 36.02
CA GLU A 243 22.55 -5.22 36.66
C GLU A 243 22.30 -6.39 35.68
N GLU A 244 21.33 -6.25 34.77
CA GLU A 244 21.10 -7.23 33.70
C GLU A 244 22.27 -7.27 32.70
N LEU A 245 22.93 -6.13 32.46
CA LEU A 245 24.15 -6.04 31.65
C LEU A 245 25.32 -6.78 32.31
N LYS A 246 25.46 -6.66 33.62
CA LYS A 246 26.50 -7.38 34.39
C LYS A 246 26.26 -8.88 34.42
N GLU A 247 25.02 -9.31 34.57
CA GLU A 247 24.63 -10.73 34.55
C GLU A 247 24.77 -11.34 33.16
N GLN A 248 24.41 -10.59 32.11
CA GLN A 248 24.62 -10.98 30.71
C GLN A 248 26.11 -11.03 30.33
N LEU A 249 26.92 -10.08 30.78
CA LEU A 249 28.38 -10.12 30.62
C LEU A 249 29.00 -11.33 31.33
N LYS A 250 28.48 -11.71 32.49
CA LYS A 250 28.92 -12.89 33.22
C LYS A 250 28.52 -14.20 32.52
N SER A 251 27.32 -14.28 31.97
CA SER A 251 26.85 -15.42 31.16
C SER A 251 27.50 -15.48 29.76
N MET A 252 27.95 -14.34 29.20
CA MET A 252 28.68 -14.29 27.93
C MET A 252 30.08 -14.92 28.03
N LEU A 253 30.65 -15.02 29.23
CA LEU A 253 31.94 -15.72 29.45
C LEU A 253 31.79 -17.26 29.49
N GLU A 254 30.60 -17.76 29.78
CA GLU A 254 30.32 -19.21 29.86
C GLU A 254 29.49 -19.79 28.70
N TYR A 255 28.65 -18.95 28.04
CA TYR A 255 27.86 -19.36 26.88
C TYR A 255 27.91 -18.31 25.80
N LYS A 256 28.36 -18.68 24.60
CA LYS A 256 28.30 -17.86 23.37
C LYS A 256 26.85 -17.58 22.91
N VAL A 257 26.00 -17.04 23.78
CA VAL A 257 24.69 -16.51 23.39
C VAL A 257 24.85 -15.05 23.07
N LEU A 258 25.22 -14.78 21.83
CA LEU A 258 25.28 -13.46 21.25
C LEU A 258 23.85 -12.91 21.16
N ILE A 259 23.49 -12.01 22.08
CA ILE A 259 22.31 -11.16 21.93
C ILE A 259 22.70 -10.03 20.99
N TYR A 260 22.58 -10.28 19.68
CA TYR A 260 22.80 -9.26 18.67
C TYR A 260 21.62 -8.29 18.67
N LYS A 261 21.82 -7.10 19.20
CA LYS A 261 20.84 -5.99 19.18
C LYS A 261 21.30 -4.87 18.26
N HIS A 262 21.67 -5.19 17.06
CA HIS A 262 21.86 -4.18 16.04
C HIS A 262 20.69 -4.20 15.04
N HIS A 263 20.38 -3.03 14.53
CA HIS A 263 19.34 -2.85 13.54
C HIS A 263 19.99 -2.54 12.19
N ARG A 264 19.58 -3.28 11.19
CA ARG A 264 20.01 -3.03 9.81
C ARG A 264 18.97 -2.20 9.07
N THR A 265 19.44 -1.17 8.40
CA THR A 265 18.63 -0.28 7.59
C THR A 265 18.93 -0.53 6.12
N LEU A 266 17.93 -0.95 5.37
CA LEU A 266 18.01 -1.20 3.95
C LEU A 266 17.18 -0.15 3.22
N VAL A 267 17.83 0.75 2.50
CA VAL A 267 17.19 1.79 1.69
C VAL A 267 17.33 1.42 0.23
N CYS A 268 16.21 1.11 -0.41
CA CYS A 268 16.17 0.81 -1.83
C CYS A 268 15.54 2.00 -2.58
N ASN A 269 16.35 2.72 -3.32
CA ASN A 269 15.90 3.82 -4.18
C ASN A 269 15.43 3.34 -5.57
N TYR A 270 15.62 2.06 -5.86
CA TYR A 270 15.17 1.47 -7.11
C TYR A 270 13.67 1.25 -7.10
N ARG A 271 13.03 1.66 -8.19
CA ARG A 271 11.63 1.41 -8.45
C ARG A 271 11.47 0.43 -9.61
N PRO A 272 10.92 -0.79 -9.39
CA PRO A 272 10.81 -1.82 -10.42
C PRO A 272 10.00 -1.38 -11.65
N THR A 273 8.98 -0.56 -11.46
CA THR A 273 8.17 0.01 -12.55
C THR A 273 8.39 1.51 -12.56
N PRO A 274 9.16 2.07 -13.52
CA PRO A 274 9.45 3.49 -13.56
C PRO A 274 8.19 4.33 -13.75
N LEU A 275 8.18 5.58 -13.25
CA LEU A 275 7.04 6.49 -13.36
C LEU A 275 7.31 7.58 -14.38
N GLN A 276 6.26 7.94 -15.10
CA GLN A 276 6.18 9.18 -15.88
C GLN A 276 5.14 10.09 -15.26
N HIS A 277 5.49 11.37 -15.03
CA HIS A 277 4.57 12.36 -14.50
C HIS A 277 4.16 13.34 -15.58
N TYR A 278 2.86 13.49 -15.72
CA TYR A 278 2.22 14.37 -16.68
C TYR A 278 1.42 15.44 -15.95
N ILE A 279 1.24 16.59 -16.59
CA ILE A 279 0.26 17.59 -16.18
C ILE A 279 -0.84 17.68 -17.22
N PHE A 280 -2.06 17.91 -16.75
CA PHE A 280 -3.25 18.19 -17.56
C PHE A 280 -3.80 19.55 -17.16
N PRO A 281 -3.64 20.60 -17.99
CA PRO A 281 -4.15 21.94 -17.69
C PRO A 281 -5.67 21.98 -17.77
N SER A 282 -6.32 22.67 -16.82
CA SER A 282 -7.77 22.89 -16.86
C SER A 282 -8.18 23.72 -18.09
N GLY A 283 -9.21 23.27 -18.80
CA GLY A 283 -9.66 23.86 -20.05
C GLY A 283 -8.78 23.57 -21.26
N GLY A 284 -7.69 22.80 -21.09
CA GLY A 284 -6.83 22.33 -22.17
C GLY A 284 -7.16 20.91 -22.62
N ASP A 285 -6.58 20.49 -23.74
CA ASP A 285 -6.85 19.16 -24.34
C ASP A 285 -5.61 18.24 -24.37
N GLY A 286 -4.50 18.61 -23.70
CA GLY A 286 -3.22 17.92 -23.82
C GLY A 286 -2.66 17.35 -22.52
N LEU A 287 -1.91 16.25 -22.64
CA LEU A 287 -1.02 15.73 -21.59
C LEU A 287 0.41 16.17 -21.90
N TYR A 288 1.05 16.82 -20.93
CA TYR A 288 2.42 17.30 -21.01
C TYR A 288 3.31 16.48 -20.07
N LEU A 289 4.29 15.76 -20.65
CA LEU A 289 5.27 15.00 -19.86
C LEU A 289 6.21 15.96 -19.14
N VAL A 290 6.22 15.93 -17.81
CA VAL A 290 7.05 16.82 -16.97
C VAL A 290 8.16 16.13 -16.23
N VAL A 291 8.01 14.83 -15.91
CA VAL A 291 9.09 14.01 -15.36
C VAL A 291 9.10 12.69 -16.12
N ASP A 292 10.25 12.33 -16.67
CA ASP A 292 10.41 11.09 -17.42
C ASP A 292 10.75 9.89 -16.50
N GLU A 293 10.92 8.73 -17.10
CA GLU A 293 11.23 7.46 -16.41
C GLU A 293 12.55 7.49 -15.64
N LYS A 294 13.48 8.36 -16.03
CA LYS A 294 14.78 8.57 -15.38
C LYS A 294 14.73 9.63 -14.26
N GLY A 295 13.54 10.17 -13.96
CA GLY A 295 13.35 11.25 -13.00
C GLY A 295 13.77 12.63 -13.48
N LYS A 296 14.09 12.80 -14.78
CA LYS A 296 14.48 14.08 -15.36
C LYS A 296 13.25 14.97 -15.57
N PHE A 297 13.32 16.19 -15.06
CA PHE A 297 12.28 17.19 -15.22
C PHE A 297 12.43 17.96 -16.54
N HIS A 298 11.34 18.07 -17.30
CA HIS A 298 11.26 18.73 -18.60
C HIS A 298 10.63 20.13 -18.47
N GLU A 299 11.46 21.15 -18.31
CA GLU A 299 11.02 22.53 -18.06
C GLU A 299 10.18 23.08 -19.21
N ASP A 300 10.59 22.86 -20.46
CA ASP A 300 9.87 23.37 -21.66
C ASP A 300 8.46 22.77 -21.75
N SER A 301 8.33 21.49 -21.44
CA SER A 301 7.04 20.80 -21.46
C SER A 301 6.13 21.31 -20.33
N PHE A 302 6.71 21.58 -19.15
CA PHE A 302 6.02 22.19 -18.05
C PHE A 302 5.50 23.60 -18.38
N GLN A 303 6.33 24.44 -18.98
CA GLN A 303 5.91 25.80 -19.42
C GLN A 303 4.82 25.74 -20.49
N LYS A 304 4.93 24.83 -21.46
CA LYS A 304 3.87 24.62 -22.46
C LYS A 304 2.54 24.26 -21.79
N GLY A 305 2.55 23.38 -20.79
CA GLY A 305 1.36 23.02 -20.06
C GLY A 305 0.77 24.19 -19.27
N LEU A 306 1.61 25.01 -18.62
CA LEU A 306 1.16 26.22 -17.93
C LEU A 306 0.53 27.25 -18.88
N ASN A 307 1.12 27.42 -20.05
CA ASN A 307 0.60 28.35 -21.07
C ASN A 307 -0.74 27.89 -21.68
N SER A 308 -1.05 26.62 -21.58
CA SER A 308 -2.33 26.03 -22.02
C SER A 308 -3.44 26.13 -21.00
N LEU A 309 -3.17 26.63 -19.77
CA LEU A 309 -4.19 26.90 -18.77
C LEU A 309 -5.13 28.01 -19.27
N VAL A 310 -6.42 27.71 -19.28
CA VAL A 310 -7.44 28.71 -19.58
C VAL A 310 -7.92 29.34 -18.27
N PRO A 311 -7.70 30.63 -18.03
CA PRO A 311 -8.13 31.31 -16.82
C PRO A 311 -9.64 31.17 -16.59
N ALA A 312 -10.07 30.94 -15.34
CA ALA A 312 -11.48 30.97 -15.00
C ALA A 312 -12.08 32.33 -15.31
N SER A 313 -13.26 32.37 -15.96
CA SER A 313 -13.94 33.64 -16.28
C SER A 313 -14.33 34.41 -15.02
N GLU A 314 -14.34 35.75 -15.05
CA GLU A 314 -14.66 36.61 -13.88
C GLU A 314 -16.03 36.33 -13.24
N GLY A 315 -16.97 35.71 -13.96
CA GLY A 315 -18.26 35.26 -13.43
C GLY A 315 -18.16 34.15 -12.38
N ASP A 316 -17.10 33.37 -12.40
CA ASP A 316 -16.88 32.27 -11.44
C ASP A 316 -16.20 32.74 -10.14
N LYS A 317 -15.56 33.90 -10.12
CA LYS A 317 -14.86 34.48 -8.96
C LYS A 317 -15.79 34.96 -7.83
N LYS A 318 -17.08 35.22 -8.12
CA LYS A 318 -18.04 35.79 -7.16
C LYS A 318 -18.77 34.80 -6.23
N LYS A 319 -18.48 33.48 -6.33
CA LYS A 319 -19.15 32.46 -5.48
C LYS A 319 -18.14 31.67 -4.62
N GLU A 320 -17.43 32.37 -3.77
CA GLU A 320 -16.34 31.81 -2.95
C GLU A 320 -16.77 31.17 -1.61
N ASN A 321 -18.05 30.90 -1.38
CA ASN A 321 -18.48 30.18 -0.18
C ASN A 321 -18.97 28.76 -0.55
N GLY A 322 -18.05 27.78 -0.47
CA GLY A 322 -18.40 26.37 -0.27
C GLY A 322 -18.95 25.58 -1.46
N LYS A 323 -18.89 26.09 -2.70
CA LYS A 323 -19.29 25.34 -3.88
C LYS A 323 -18.09 25.03 -4.78
N TRP A 324 -17.96 23.75 -5.09
CA TRP A 324 -17.06 23.01 -5.97
C TRP A 324 -16.57 23.79 -7.18
N GLN A 325 -15.31 23.60 -7.57
CA GLN A 325 -14.75 24.12 -8.79
C GLN A 325 -15.57 23.70 -10.02
N LYS A 326 -16.40 24.59 -10.53
CA LYS A 326 -17.29 24.30 -11.65
C LYS A 326 -16.56 23.90 -12.94
N GLY A 327 -15.33 24.36 -13.16
CA GLY A 327 -14.57 24.09 -14.37
C GLY A 327 -14.03 22.65 -14.49
N LEU A 328 -13.58 22.04 -13.38
CA LEU A 328 -13.11 20.65 -13.34
C LEU A 328 -14.27 19.64 -13.41
N ALA A 329 -15.42 19.99 -12.84
CA ALA A 329 -16.55 19.09 -12.65
C ALA A 329 -17.73 19.35 -13.61
N MET A 330 -17.86 20.54 -14.21
CA MET A 330 -18.91 20.86 -15.18
C MET A 330 -18.26 21.59 -16.36
N GLY A 331 -18.41 21.03 -17.58
CA GLY A 331 -18.01 21.69 -18.81
C GLY A 331 -18.67 23.07 -18.94
N ARG A 332 -18.02 23.98 -19.63
CA ARG A 332 -18.55 25.31 -19.95
C ARG A 332 -19.66 25.17 -21.00
N GLY A 333 -20.90 25.53 -20.67
CA GLY A 333 -21.96 25.76 -21.67
C GLY A 333 -22.23 24.63 -22.65
N GLY A 334 -22.29 23.37 -22.19
CA GLY A 334 -22.57 22.20 -23.03
C GLY A 334 -21.35 21.37 -23.42
N GLU A 335 -20.15 21.77 -23.05
CA GLU A 335 -18.93 20.99 -23.25
C GLU A 335 -18.76 19.87 -22.19
N GLU A 336 -18.04 18.80 -22.58
CA GLU A 336 -17.65 17.73 -21.65
C GLU A 336 -16.72 18.29 -20.55
N SER A 337 -16.85 17.80 -19.31
CA SER A 337 -15.97 18.22 -18.20
C SER A 337 -14.52 17.77 -18.45
N ASP A 338 -13.54 18.50 -17.92
CA ASP A 338 -12.11 18.18 -18.07
C ASP A 338 -11.78 16.75 -17.61
N ILE A 339 -12.43 16.29 -16.51
CA ILE A 339 -12.27 14.92 -16.03
C ILE A 339 -12.83 13.90 -17.00
N PHE A 340 -13.98 14.19 -17.61
CA PHE A 340 -14.57 13.29 -18.62
C PHE A 340 -13.67 13.16 -19.85
N LYS A 341 -13.17 14.30 -20.37
CA LYS A 341 -12.20 14.34 -21.48
C LYS A 341 -10.95 13.52 -21.15
N MET A 342 -10.42 13.68 -19.92
CA MET A 342 -9.22 12.98 -19.49
C MET A 342 -9.43 11.47 -19.33
N VAL A 343 -10.53 11.03 -18.70
CA VAL A 343 -10.84 9.61 -18.57
C VAL A 343 -11.02 8.97 -19.94
N LYS A 344 -11.74 9.63 -20.85
CA LYS A 344 -11.90 9.19 -22.23
C LYS A 344 -10.55 9.02 -22.94
N MET A 345 -9.64 9.97 -22.78
CA MET A 345 -8.29 9.91 -23.33
C MET A 345 -7.46 8.76 -22.71
N ILE A 346 -7.55 8.53 -21.40
CA ILE A 346 -6.88 7.43 -20.71
C ILE A 346 -7.33 6.09 -21.31
N ILE A 347 -8.64 5.88 -21.46
CA ILE A 347 -9.19 4.66 -22.03
C ILE A 347 -8.78 4.49 -23.50
N GLN A 348 -8.87 5.55 -24.31
CA GLN A 348 -8.45 5.51 -25.73
C GLN A 348 -6.97 5.15 -25.90
N ARG A 349 -6.10 5.57 -24.97
CA ARG A 349 -4.67 5.26 -24.97
C ARG A 349 -4.34 3.94 -24.30
N GLN A 350 -5.33 3.19 -23.83
CA GLN A 350 -5.13 1.93 -23.08
C GLN A 350 -4.26 2.13 -21.82
N TYR A 351 -4.48 3.22 -21.11
CA TYR A 351 -3.80 3.54 -19.86
C TYR A 351 -4.60 3.11 -18.61
N ASP A 352 -5.67 2.34 -18.81
CA ASP A 352 -6.46 1.70 -17.76
C ASP A 352 -5.73 0.46 -17.15
N PRO A 353 -6.10 0.03 -15.92
CA PRO A 353 -7.01 0.69 -14.99
C PRO A 353 -6.42 1.99 -14.40
N VAL A 354 -7.32 2.92 -14.05
CA VAL A 354 -6.96 4.22 -13.50
C VAL A 354 -7.57 4.43 -12.11
N ILE A 355 -6.78 4.99 -11.18
CA ILE A 355 -7.25 5.49 -9.90
C ILE A 355 -7.25 7.02 -9.97
N LEU A 356 -8.43 7.63 -9.70
CA LEU A 356 -8.58 9.08 -9.60
C LEU A 356 -8.72 9.46 -8.12
N PHE A 357 -7.71 10.15 -7.61
CA PHE A 357 -7.71 10.62 -6.23
C PHE A 357 -8.42 11.94 -6.07
N SER A 358 -9.40 11.96 -5.16
CA SER A 358 -10.08 13.15 -4.66
C SER A 358 -9.98 13.22 -3.15
N PHE A 359 -9.91 14.43 -2.59
CA PHE A 359 -9.78 14.63 -1.14
C PHE A 359 -11.13 14.88 -0.42
N SER A 360 -12.23 14.61 -1.12
CA SER A 360 -13.58 14.70 -0.59
C SER A 360 -14.43 13.51 -1.04
N LYS A 361 -15.10 12.88 -0.07
CA LYS A 361 -16.00 11.73 -0.34
C LYS A 361 -17.13 12.10 -1.31
N ARG A 362 -17.71 13.30 -1.13
CA ARG A 362 -18.77 13.82 -2.02
C ARG A 362 -18.26 14.07 -3.43
N GLU A 363 -16.99 14.49 -3.56
CA GLU A 363 -16.36 14.71 -4.86
C GLU A 363 -16.15 13.39 -5.59
N CYS A 364 -15.66 12.34 -4.90
CA CYS A 364 -15.55 11.00 -5.49
C CYS A 364 -16.88 10.53 -6.07
N GLU A 365 -17.96 10.59 -5.27
CA GLU A 365 -19.31 10.18 -5.72
C GLU A 365 -19.79 11.03 -6.89
N PHE A 366 -19.63 12.35 -6.81
CA PHE A 366 -20.05 13.28 -7.85
C PHE A 366 -19.33 13.08 -9.19
N LEU A 367 -18.00 12.91 -9.15
CA LEU A 367 -17.20 12.66 -10.35
C LEU A 367 -17.50 11.31 -10.98
N ALA A 368 -17.70 10.27 -10.17
CA ALA A 368 -18.10 8.97 -10.66
C ALA A 368 -19.48 9.00 -11.36
N MET A 369 -20.44 9.75 -10.81
CA MET A 369 -21.75 9.94 -11.44
C MET A 369 -21.66 10.65 -12.80
N GLN A 370 -20.73 11.58 -12.98
CA GLN A 370 -20.50 12.20 -14.28
C GLN A 370 -19.99 11.19 -15.33
N MET A 371 -19.27 10.15 -14.90
CA MET A 371 -18.80 9.09 -15.78
C MET A 371 -19.88 8.07 -16.11
N ALA A 372 -21.08 8.16 -15.53
CA ALA A 372 -22.18 7.22 -15.78
C ALA A 372 -22.62 7.12 -17.25
N LYS A 373 -22.18 8.04 -18.12
CA LYS A 373 -22.40 7.98 -19.58
C LYS A 373 -21.40 7.04 -20.29
N LEU A 374 -20.28 6.71 -19.65
CA LEU A 374 -19.29 5.78 -20.19
C LEU A 374 -19.71 4.35 -19.90
N ASP A 375 -19.49 3.48 -20.85
CA ASP A 375 -19.64 2.03 -20.69
C ASP A 375 -18.31 1.38 -21.08
N LEU A 376 -17.54 0.95 -20.09
CA LEU A 376 -16.17 0.49 -20.24
C LEU A 376 -16.05 -1.04 -20.25
N ASN A 377 -17.13 -1.74 -19.91
CA ASN A 377 -17.15 -3.19 -19.78
C ASN A 377 -17.99 -3.86 -20.85
N GLY A 378 -17.55 -5.04 -21.29
CA GLY A 378 -18.34 -5.92 -22.14
C GLY A 378 -19.48 -6.61 -21.37
N ASP A 379 -20.38 -7.25 -22.11
CA ASP A 379 -21.56 -7.87 -21.48
C ASP A 379 -21.19 -9.05 -20.57
N ASP A 380 -20.18 -9.84 -20.91
CA ASP A 380 -19.66 -10.92 -20.06
C ASP A 380 -19.09 -10.37 -18.73
N GLU A 381 -18.34 -9.25 -18.79
CA GLU A 381 -17.80 -8.58 -17.60
C GLU A 381 -18.93 -8.06 -16.71
N LYS A 382 -20.01 -7.53 -17.28
CA LYS A 382 -21.20 -7.05 -16.53
C LYS A 382 -21.91 -8.18 -15.79
N VAL A 383 -22.02 -9.36 -16.42
CA VAL A 383 -22.61 -10.55 -15.78
C VAL A 383 -21.74 -11.02 -14.62
N ASN A 384 -20.43 -11.06 -14.81
CA ASN A 384 -19.48 -11.45 -13.76
C ASN A 384 -19.56 -10.49 -12.56
N ILE A 385 -19.60 -9.19 -12.81
CA ILE A 385 -19.73 -8.17 -11.76
C ILE A 385 -21.03 -8.38 -10.97
N GLU A 386 -22.15 -8.61 -11.68
CA GLU A 386 -23.45 -8.82 -11.04
C GLU A 386 -23.46 -10.07 -10.17
N THR A 387 -22.86 -11.16 -10.65
CA THR A 387 -22.74 -12.42 -9.90
C THR A 387 -21.91 -12.23 -8.63
N ILE A 388 -20.72 -11.62 -8.72
CA ILE A 388 -19.85 -11.36 -7.57
C ILE A 388 -20.55 -10.42 -6.58
N PHE A 389 -21.20 -9.37 -7.09
CA PHE A 389 -21.89 -8.38 -6.26
C PHE A 389 -22.99 -9.02 -5.43
N TRP A 390 -23.92 -9.77 -6.06
CA TRP A 390 -25.03 -10.37 -5.33
C TRP A 390 -24.57 -11.49 -4.38
N SER A 391 -23.59 -12.29 -4.77
CA SER A 391 -23.01 -13.29 -3.86
C SER A 391 -22.43 -12.67 -2.59
N ALA A 392 -21.81 -11.49 -2.70
CA ALA A 392 -21.34 -10.76 -1.53
C ALA A 392 -22.50 -10.14 -0.72
N MET A 393 -23.55 -9.65 -1.40
CA MET A 393 -24.70 -9.04 -0.73
C MET A 393 -25.56 -10.06 0.02
N ASP A 394 -25.45 -11.37 -0.25
CA ASP A 394 -26.19 -12.41 0.48
C ASP A 394 -25.84 -12.48 1.98
N ILE A 395 -24.73 -11.93 2.38
CA ILE A 395 -24.32 -11.79 3.79
C ILE A 395 -25.14 -10.70 4.52
N LEU A 396 -25.70 -9.74 3.77
CA LEU A 396 -26.48 -8.63 4.33
C LEU A 396 -27.93 -9.03 4.65
N SER A 397 -28.50 -8.37 5.65
CA SER A 397 -29.93 -8.45 5.91
C SER A 397 -30.75 -7.90 4.73
N ASP A 398 -32.02 -8.33 4.61
CA ASP A 398 -32.89 -7.84 3.54
C ASP A 398 -33.14 -6.32 3.60
N ASP A 399 -33.04 -5.72 4.77
CA ASP A 399 -33.17 -4.27 4.94
C ASP A 399 -31.88 -3.54 4.53
N ASP A 400 -30.71 -4.10 4.82
CA ASP A 400 -29.42 -3.54 4.38
C ASP A 400 -29.25 -3.62 2.86
N LYS A 401 -29.78 -4.67 2.21
CA LYS A 401 -29.79 -4.79 0.74
C LYS A 401 -30.57 -3.66 0.05
N LYS A 402 -31.55 -3.06 0.73
CA LYS A 402 -32.36 -1.94 0.23
C LYS A 402 -31.70 -0.57 0.40
N LEU A 403 -30.56 -0.49 1.07
CA LEU A 403 -29.87 0.78 1.28
C LEU A 403 -29.51 1.45 -0.06
N PRO A 404 -29.68 2.78 -0.18
CA PRO A 404 -29.37 3.51 -1.40
C PRO A 404 -27.92 3.31 -1.88
N GLN A 405 -26.98 3.05 -0.98
CA GLN A 405 -25.60 2.75 -1.35
C GLN A 405 -25.47 1.46 -2.16
N VAL A 406 -26.27 0.44 -1.85
CA VAL A 406 -26.26 -0.85 -2.56
C VAL A 406 -26.88 -0.69 -3.94
N SER A 407 -28.07 -0.07 -4.02
CA SER A 407 -28.81 0.08 -5.28
C SER A 407 -28.14 1.05 -6.26
N ASN A 408 -27.49 2.10 -5.78
CA ASN A 408 -26.90 3.14 -6.64
C ASN A 408 -25.51 2.78 -7.17
N ILE A 409 -24.76 1.89 -6.49
CA ILE A 409 -23.38 1.58 -6.86
C ILE A 409 -23.31 0.52 -7.98
N LEU A 410 -24.19 -0.47 -7.98
CA LEU A 410 -24.18 -1.58 -8.94
C LEU A 410 -24.22 -1.11 -10.41
N PRO A 411 -25.07 -0.14 -10.80
CA PRO A 411 -25.09 0.37 -12.19
C PRO A 411 -23.75 0.98 -12.63
N LEU A 412 -22.99 1.60 -11.71
CA LEU A 412 -21.66 2.14 -12.00
C LEU A 412 -20.63 1.02 -12.12
N LEU A 413 -20.64 0.05 -11.22
CA LEU A 413 -19.75 -1.10 -11.25
C LEU A 413 -19.89 -1.88 -12.56
N LYS A 414 -21.12 -2.16 -13.01
CA LYS A 414 -21.39 -2.82 -14.31
C LYS A 414 -20.77 -2.09 -15.49
N ARG A 415 -20.59 -0.78 -15.40
CA ARG A 415 -19.94 0.05 -16.43
C ARG A 415 -18.43 0.15 -16.26
N GLY A 416 -17.83 -0.56 -15.31
CA GLY A 416 -16.39 -0.50 -15.02
C GLY A 416 -15.96 0.72 -14.21
N ILE A 417 -16.91 1.39 -13.52
CA ILE A 417 -16.67 2.59 -12.72
C ILE A 417 -16.88 2.25 -11.24
N GLY A 418 -15.86 2.47 -10.43
CA GLY A 418 -15.90 2.24 -8.98
C GLY A 418 -15.75 3.53 -8.18
N VAL A 419 -16.24 3.50 -6.94
CA VAL A 419 -16.05 4.57 -5.93
C VAL A 419 -15.57 3.93 -4.64
N HIS A 420 -14.49 4.44 -4.04
CA HIS A 420 -13.97 3.90 -2.79
C HIS A 420 -13.65 5.01 -1.78
N HIS A 421 -14.37 5.04 -0.66
CA HIS A 421 -14.14 5.96 0.45
C HIS A 421 -14.68 5.41 1.77
N SER A 422 -14.31 6.05 2.90
CA SER A 422 -14.60 5.56 4.25
C SER A 422 -16.10 5.56 4.66
N ARG A 423 -17.02 6.16 3.86
CA ARG A 423 -18.46 6.16 4.15
C ARG A 423 -19.21 4.96 3.57
N LEU A 424 -18.59 4.21 2.66
CA LEU A 424 -19.19 3.02 2.11
C LEU A 424 -19.27 1.92 3.16
N LEU A 425 -20.29 1.08 3.04
CA LEU A 425 -20.40 -0.14 3.83
C LEU A 425 -19.13 -0.99 3.66
N PRO A 426 -18.65 -1.64 4.71
CA PRO A 426 -17.44 -2.47 4.63
C PRO A 426 -17.50 -3.50 3.51
N ILE A 427 -18.63 -4.18 3.37
CA ILE A 427 -18.84 -5.19 2.32
C ILE A 427 -18.75 -4.59 0.90
N LEU A 428 -19.30 -3.39 0.68
CA LEU A 428 -19.20 -2.72 -0.62
C LEU A 428 -17.76 -2.35 -0.95
N LYS A 429 -16.97 -1.92 0.03
CA LYS A 429 -15.54 -1.64 -0.18
C LYS A 429 -14.80 -2.90 -0.61
N GLU A 430 -15.07 -4.01 0.06
CA GLU A 430 -14.46 -5.30 -0.24
C GLU A 430 -14.81 -5.80 -1.65
N VAL A 431 -16.07 -5.70 -2.04
CA VAL A 431 -16.52 -6.03 -3.41
C VAL A 431 -15.80 -5.16 -4.45
N ILE A 432 -15.69 -3.84 -4.23
CA ILE A 432 -15.02 -2.94 -5.14
C ILE A 432 -13.52 -3.29 -5.25
N GLU A 433 -12.90 -3.63 -4.13
CA GLU A 433 -11.51 -4.07 -4.07
C GLU A 433 -11.29 -5.33 -4.90
N ILE A 434 -12.13 -6.35 -4.74
CA ILE A 434 -12.11 -7.58 -5.52
C ILE A 434 -12.30 -7.29 -7.02
N LEU A 435 -13.34 -6.54 -7.37
CA LEU A 435 -13.62 -6.20 -8.77
C LEU A 435 -12.49 -5.40 -9.43
N PHE A 436 -11.80 -4.56 -8.66
CA PHE A 436 -10.64 -3.80 -9.16
C PHE A 436 -9.42 -4.71 -9.36
N GLN A 437 -9.17 -5.65 -8.46
CA GLN A 437 -8.10 -6.65 -8.59
C GLN A 437 -8.30 -7.55 -9.81
N GLU A 438 -9.55 -7.98 -10.05
CA GLU A 438 -9.94 -8.79 -11.21
C GLU A 438 -9.95 -7.97 -12.53
N GLY A 439 -9.64 -6.67 -12.48
CA GLY A 439 -9.61 -5.80 -13.66
C GLY A 439 -10.99 -5.49 -14.24
N LEU A 440 -12.06 -5.75 -13.50
CA LEU A 440 -13.45 -5.46 -13.89
C LEU A 440 -13.84 -3.99 -13.65
N ILE A 441 -13.11 -3.28 -12.78
CA ILE A 441 -13.20 -1.82 -12.64
C ILE A 441 -12.04 -1.20 -13.41
N LYS A 442 -12.36 -0.42 -14.44
CA LYS A 442 -11.38 0.29 -15.28
C LYS A 442 -11.06 1.69 -14.75
N CYS A 443 -12.03 2.30 -14.04
CA CYS A 443 -11.95 3.65 -13.52
C CYS A 443 -12.42 3.69 -12.07
N LEU A 444 -11.52 3.95 -11.12
CA LEU A 444 -11.80 3.97 -9.69
C LEU A 444 -11.61 5.37 -9.12
N PHE A 445 -12.67 5.97 -8.59
CA PHE A 445 -12.62 7.23 -7.84
C PHE A 445 -12.39 6.90 -6.35
N ALA A 446 -11.29 7.37 -5.79
CA ALA A 446 -10.91 7.01 -4.44
C ALA A 446 -10.45 8.23 -3.62
N THR A 447 -10.64 8.13 -2.29
CA THR A 447 -10.01 9.06 -1.36
C THR A 447 -8.60 8.59 -1.00
N GLU A 448 -7.79 9.50 -0.43
CA GLU A 448 -6.43 9.26 0.03
C GLU A 448 -6.26 7.94 0.82
N THR A 449 -7.26 7.57 1.63
CA THR A 449 -7.23 6.34 2.42
C THR A 449 -7.06 5.06 1.59
N PHE A 450 -7.42 5.09 0.31
CA PHE A 450 -7.20 3.96 -0.59
C PHE A 450 -5.71 3.72 -0.86
N SER A 451 -4.94 4.79 -1.09
CA SER A 451 -3.49 4.68 -1.37
C SER A 451 -2.68 4.20 -0.16
N ILE A 452 -3.24 4.39 1.02
CA ILE A 452 -2.57 4.15 2.29
C ILE A 452 -2.82 2.72 2.79
N GLY A 453 -4.01 2.19 2.51
CA GLY A 453 -4.47 0.95 3.12
C GLY A 453 -4.51 -0.26 2.22
N LEU A 454 -4.36 -0.07 0.91
CA LEU A 454 -4.57 -1.14 -0.05
C LEU A 454 -3.41 -1.16 -1.06
N ASN A 455 -2.70 -2.26 -1.09
CA ASN A 455 -1.66 -2.47 -2.11
C ASN A 455 -2.32 -2.91 -3.43
N MET A 456 -3.08 -1.99 -4.04
CA MET A 456 -3.78 -2.21 -5.30
C MET A 456 -3.26 -1.25 -6.36
N PRO A 457 -2.18 -1.62 -7.06
CA PRO A 457 -1.62 -0.75 -8.08
C PRO A 457 -2.49 -0.72 -9.33
N ALA A 458 -2.57 0.46 -9.93
CA ALA A 458 -3.18 0.70 -11.24
C ALA A 458 -2.10 1.01 -12.27
N LYS A 459 -2.41 0.99 -13.56
CA LYS A 459 -1.49 1.50 -14.58
C LYS A 459 -1.33 3.02 -14.49
N THR A 460 -2.43 3.72 -14.21
CA THR A 460 -2.48 5.18 -14.14
C THR A 460 -3.04 5.66 -12.81
N VAL A 461 -2.45 6.73 -12.29
CA VAL A 461 -2.96 7.50 -11.15
C VAL A 461 -3.21 8.93 -11.59
N VAL A 462 -4.36 9.47 -11.21
CA VAL A 462 -4.75 10.85 -11.50
C VAL A 462 -5.03 11.59 -10.19
N PHE A 463 -4.44 12.75 -10.04
CA PHE A 463 -4.78 13.70 -8.99
C PHE A 463 -5.76 14.72 -9.56
N THR A 464 -7.04 14.59 -9.20
CA THR A 464 -8.09 15.52 -9.65
C THR A 464 -7.95 16.88 -8.98
N ASN A 465 -7.33 16.89 -7.81
CA ASN A 465 -7.04 18.06 -7.00
C ASN A 465 -5.80 17.74 -6.14
N VAL A 466 -5.11 18.76 -5.66
CA VAL A 466 -3.94 18.63 -4.77
C VAL A 466 -4.10 19.43 -3.48
N ARG A 467 -5.32 19.87 -3.17
CA ARG A 467 -5.66 20.60 -1.96
C ARG A 467 -6.53 19.74 -1.05
N LYS A 468 -6.06 19.49 0.15
CA LYS A 468 -6.76 18.67 1.15
C LYS A 468 -7.01 19.42 2.45
N PHE A 469 -8.02 18.99 3.19
CA PHE A 469 -8.29 19.42 4.56
C PHE A 469 -7.54 18.50 5.53
N ASP A 470 -6.71 19.06 6.42
CA ASP A 470 -5.86 18.30 7.34
C ASP A 470 -6.46 18.18 8.77
N GLY A 471 -7.74 18.49 8.92
CA GLY A 471 -8.42 18.53 10.22
C GLY A 471 -8.57 19.95 10.77
N ASP A 472 -7.64 20.85 10.45
CA ASP A 472 -7.62 22.25 10.90
C ASP A 472 -7.84 23.22 9.73
N LYS A 473 -7.06 23.07 8.66
CA LYS A 473 -7.07 23.95 7.49
C LYS A 473 -6.91 23.23 6.16
N PHE A 474 -7.27 23.93 5.08
CA PHE A 474 -6.94 23.47 3.73
C PHE A 474 -5.47 23.77 3.41
N ARG A 475 -4.73 22.75 3.00
CA ARG A 475 -3.33 22.84 2.57
C ARG A 475 -3.10 22.09 1.25
N TRP A 476 -1.99 22.38 0.62
CA TRP A 476 -1.51 21.60 -0.51
C TRP A 476 -0.93 20.25 -0.05
N LEU A 477 -0.96 19.26 -0.91
CA LEU A 477 -0.25 17.99 -0.68
C LEU A 477 1.23 18.25 -0.45
N SER A 478 1.83 17.52 0.48
CA SER A 478 3.29 17.47 0.60
C SER A 478 3.89 16.62 -0.53
N SER A 479 5.19 16.79 -0.78
CA SER A 479 5.92 15.96 -1.73
C SER A 479 5.86 14.47 -1.36
N GLY A 480 5.95 14.15 -0.07
CA GLY A 480 5.88 12.78 0.42
C GLY A 480 4.51 12.14 0.20
N GLU A 481 3.42 12.87 0.46
CA GLU A 481 2.06 12.42 0.18
C GLU A 481 1.87 12.16 -1.33
N TYR A 482 2.35 13.08 -2.16
CA TYR A 482 2.31 12.92 -3.61
C TYR A 482 3.10 11.69 -4.07
N ILE A 483 4.33 11.49 -3.59
CA ILE A 483 5.17 10.33 -3.91
C ILE A 483 4.49 9.03 -3.47
N GLN A 484 3.92 9.00 -2.28
CA GLN A 484 3.22 7.82 -1.76
C GLN A 484 2.01 7.44 -2.63
N MET A 485 1.16 8.41 -2.96
CA MET A 485 -0.03 8.17 -3.77
C MET A 485 0.31 7.86 -5.23
N SER A 486 1.30 8.55 -5.81
CA SER A 486 1.81 8.23 -7.14
C SER A 486 2.45 6.85 -7.19
N GLY A 487 2.89 6.33 -6.04
CA GLY A 487 3.40 4.97 -5.86
C GLY A 487 2.43 3.87 -6.28
N CYS A 488 1.13 4.14 -6.27
CA CYS A 488 0.10 3.22 -6.78
C CYS A 488 0.10 3.08 -8.32
N ALA A 489 0.81 3.92 -9.06
CA ALA A 489 0.91 3.82 -10.52
C ALA A 489 1.96 2.78 -10.94
N GLY A 490 1.64 1.97 -11.93
CA GLY A 490 2.53 0.93 -12.48
C GLY A 490 2.49 -0.39 -11.71
N ARG A 491 1.98 -1.43 -12.35
CA ARG A 491 1.88 -2.79 -11.81
C ARG A 491 3.16 -3.56 -12.15
N ARG A 492 3.86 -4.02 -11.13
CA ARG A 492 5.11 -4.78 -11.29
C ARG A 492 4.85 -6.06 -12.10
N GLY A 493 5.70 -6.32 -13.09
CA GLY A 493 5.59 -7.50 -13.96
C GLY A 493 4.50 -7.43 -15.03
N ILE A 494 3.65 -6.38 -15.03
CA ILE A 494 2.56 -6.18 -15.99
C ILE A 494 2.80 -4.94 -16.84
N ASP A 495 3.08 -3.81 -16.19
CA ASP A 495 3.24 -2.52 -16.87
C ASP A 495 4.72 -2.18 -17.04
N ARG A 496 5.13 -1.76 -18.23
CA ARG A 496 6.50 -1.28 -18.49
C ARG A 496 6.79 0.02 -17.73
N ARG A 497 5.75 0.83 -17.48
CA ARG A 497 5.82 2.11 -16.76
C ARG A 497 4.49 2.45 -16.11
N GLY A 498 4.52 3.17 -14.99
CA GLY A 498 3.37 3.78 -14.37
C GLY A 498 3.17 5.22 -14.86
N ILE A 499 1.93 5.67 -14.93
CA ILE A 499 1.54 6.99 -15.43
C ILE A 499 0.90 7.76 -14.27
N CYS A 500 1.45 8.94 -13.97
CA CYS A 500 0.88 9.87 -13.00
C CYS A 500 0.43 11.13 -13.72
N ILE A 501 -0.82 11.52 -13.54
CA ILE A 501 -1.38 12.72 -14.15
C ILE A 501 -1.82 13.68 -13.06
N LEU A 502 -1.31 14.90 -13.09
CA LEU A 502 -1.68 15.98 -12.19
C LEU A 502 -2.56 16.98 -12.95
N MET A 503 -3.82 17.12 -12.54
CA MET A 503 -4.70 18.16 -13.08
C MET A 503 -4.33 19.50 -12.47
N LEU A 504 -4.02 20.47 -13.34
CA LEU A 504 -3.66 21.82 -12.94
C LEU A 504 -4.84 22.77 -13.07
N ASP A 505 -5.05 23.58 -12.04
CA ASP A 505 -5.94 24.73 -12.06
C ASP A 505 -5.15 26.05 -11.96
N ASP A 506 -5.83 27.17 -12.16
CA ASP A 506 -5.27 28.52 -12.08
C ASP A 506 -4.83 28.91 -10.64
N LYS A 507 -5.26 28.19 -9.62
CA LYS A 507 -4.96 28.46 -8.20
C LYS A 507 -3.64 27.83 -7.77
N LEU A 508 -3.17 26.81 -8.45
CA LEU A 508 -1.94 26.09 -8.11
C LEU A 508 -0.72 26.81 -8.68
N LYS A 509 0.09 27.40 -7.79
CA LYS A 509 1.31 28.12 -8.18
C LYS A 509 2.33 27.17 -8.85
N PRO A 510 3.00 27.59 -9.92
CA PRO A 510 4.02 26.79 -10.60
C PRO A 510 5.16 26.31 -9.68
N SER A 511 5.57 27.14 -8.72
CA SER A 511 6.59 26.78 -7.71
C SER A 511 6.13 25.63 -6.81
N THR A 512 4.86 25.63 -6.39
CA THR A 512 4.28 24.54 -5.57
C THR A 512 4.21 23.26 -6.37
N THR A 513 3.80 23.32 -7.63
CA THR A 513 3.77 22.15 -8.53
C THR A 513 5.17 21.56 -8.73
N LYS A 514 6.18 22.38 -8.99
CA LYS A 514 7.57 21.93 -9.12
C LYS A 514 8.08 21.29 -7.83
N MET A 515 7.80 21.89 -6.67
CA MET A 515 8.19 21.35 -5.37
C MET A 515 7.56 19.99 -5.12
N MET A 516 6.29 19.80 -5.49
CA MET A 516 5.56 18.54 -5.35
C MET A 516 6.13 17.44 -6.26
N LEU A 517 6.42 17.78 -7.52
CA LEU A 517 6.92 16.84 -8.54
C LEU A 517 8.41 16.49 -8.38
N LYS A 518 9.24 17.44 -7.90
CA LYS A 518 10.69 17.29 -7.72
C LYS A 518 11.08 17.05 -6.25
N GLY A 519 10.14 17.19 -5.31
CA GLY A 519 10.43 17.10 -3.88
C GLY A 519 10.84 15.70 -3.45
N SER A 520 11.49 15.64 -2.29
CA SER A 520 11.82 14.39 -1.61
C SER A 520 10.66 13.88 -0.78
N ALA A 521 10.73 12.61 -0.38
CA ALA A 521 9.83 12.04 0.62
C ALA A 521 9.92 12.82 1.95
N ASP A 522 8.81 12.82 2.70
CA ASP A 522 8.76 13.50 4.01
C ASP A 522 9.57 12.71 5.05
N TYR A 523 10.20 13.44 5.98
CA TYR A 523 10.90 12.84 7.12
C TYR A 523 9.93 12.18 8.09
N LEU A 524 10.33 11.10 8.72
CA LEU A 524 9.67 10.61 9.92
C LEU A 524 9.78 11.69 11.01
N ASN A 525 8.73 11.82 11.82
CA ASN A 525 8.57 12.96 12.73
C ASN A 525 9.80 13.23 13.60
N ARG A 526 10.09 14.51 13.87
CA ARG A 526 11.11 14.97 14.81
C ARG A 526 10.81 14.61 16.28
N SER A 527 9.68 13.96 16.55
CA SER A 527 9.18 13.63 17.90
C SER A 527 9.97 12.55 18.63
N PHE A 528 10.92 11.87 17.98
CA PHE A 528 11.87 10.94 18.63
C PHE A 528 12.59 11.53 19.84
N ARG A 529 12.48 12.86 20.08
CA ARG A 529 13.10 13.55 21.21
C ARG A 529 12.23 13.64 22.44
N MET A 530 10.92 13.32 22.38
CA MET A 530 10.01 13.60 23.51
C MET A 530 9.94 12.50 24.57
N ILE A 531 10.31 11.27 24.27
CA ILE A 531 10.24 10.14 25.22
C ILE A 531 11.50 10.02 26.08
N LEU A 532 12.57 10.77 25.77
CA LEU A 532 13.84 10.79 26.52
C LEU A 532 13.97 11.99 27.48
N ARG A 533 12.87 12.60 27.92
CA ARG A 533 12.87 13.60 29.00
C ARG A 533 12.16 13.10 30.24
#